data_6b0af7e218afae5370ca84c6ae90e299
#
_entry.id   6b0af7e218afae5370ca84c6ae90e299
#
_cell.length_a   1.000
_cell.length_b   1.000
_cell.length_c   1.000
_cell.angle_alpha   90.00
_cell.angle_beta   90.00
_cell.angle_gamma   90.00
#
_symmetry.space_group_name_H-M   'P 1'
#
loop_
_entity.id
_entity.type
_entity.pdbx_description
1 polymer ?
#
loop_
_entity_poly.entity_id
_entity_poly.type
_entity_poly.pdbx_seq_one_letter_code
_entity_poly.pdbx_strand_id
1 'polypeptide(L)'
;MPLRVISYDGASYKQQLLDKKAKQRYPVATIVLYFGTKEKWSTPKNLFGCFNVPEELKPFVNDYKINVFNIAWLSNKTIDMFQSDFKIVAKYFQSIRIKKNYKGSTEEIKHVDALLKMLSALTGDNSFEEVYNGR
;
A
#
# COMPACT_ATOMS: atom_id res chain seq x y z
N MET A 1 2.77 12.91 2.95
CA MET A 1 2.24 11.58 3.28
C MET A 1 2.52 11.15 4.72
N PRO A 2 3.74 11.29 5.29
CA PRO A 2 3.97 10.93 6.71
C PRO A 2 3.03 11.65 7.68
N LEU A 3 2.73 12.90 7.47
CA LEU A 3 1.77 13.64 8.31
C LEU A 3 0.37 13.02 8.29
N ARG A 4 -0.06 12.54 7.13
CA ARG A 4 -1.36 11.89 7.00
C ARG A 4 -1.38 10.55 7.73
N VAL A 5 -0.31 9.77 7.59
CA VAL A 5 -0.21 8.47 8.26
C VAL A 5 -0.18 8.63 9.78
N ILE A 6 0.64 9.54 10.31
CA ILE A 6 0.67 9.78 11.76
C ILE A 6 -0.68 10.25 12.29
N SER A 7 -1.41 11.03 11.51
CA SER A 7 -2.76 11.48 11.86
C SER A 7 -3.73 10.29 11.99
N TYR A 8 -3.68 9.35 11.06
CA TYR A 8 -4.51 8.13 11.10
C TYR A 8 -4.13 7.23 12.26
N ASP A 9 -2.83 7.01 12.48
CA ASP A 9 -2.34 6.19 13.58
C ASP A 9 -2.74 6.79 14.92
N GLY A 10 -2.58 8.12 15.07
CA GLY A 10 -2.99 8.85 16.25
C GLY A 10 -4.50 8.74 16.53
N ALA A 11 -5.32 8.85 15.48
CA ALA A 11 -6.76 8.68 15.62
C ALA A 11 -7.14 7.27 16.06
N SER A 12 -6.45 6.26 15.56
CA SER A 12 -6.66 4.85 15.96
C SER A 12 -6.27 4.64 17.43
N TYR A 13 -5.17 5.21 17.89
CA TYR A 13 -4.78 5.14 19.29
C TYR A 13 -5.75 5.92 20.19
N LYS A 14 -6.20 7.08 19.76
CA LYS A 14 -7.21 7.86 20.50
C LYS A 14 -8.50 7.06 20.68
N GLN A 15 -8.95 6.38 19.63
CA GLN A 15 -10.14 5.55 19.70
C GLN A 15 -9.99 4.44 20.73
N GLN A 16 -8.82 3.80 20.78
CA GLN A 16 -8.55 2.77 21.80
C GLN A 16 -8.55 3.35 23.22
N LEU A 17 -8.05 4.56 23.40
CA LEU A 17 -8.05 5.24 24.71
C LEU A 17 -9.46 5.58 25.17
N LEU A 18 -10.36 5.91 24.25
CA LEU A 18 -11.73 6.29 24.55
C LEU A 18 -12.65 5.08 24.77
N ASP A 19 -12.24 3.89 24.35
CA ASP A 19 -13.00 2.67 24.51
C ASP A 19 -12.82 2.12 25.94
N LYS A 20 -13.79 2.42 26.79
CA LYS A 20 -13.78 1.99 28.18
C LYS A 20 -14.01 0.49 28.38
N LYS A 21 -14.51 -0.20 27.34
CA LYS A 21 -14.77 -1.65 27.39
C LYS A 21 -13.55 -2.47 26.95
N ALA A 22 -12.62 -1.87 26.27
CA ALA A 22 -11.43 -2.56 25.80
C ALA A 22 -10.53 -2.90 26.99
N LYS A 23 -10.26 -4.18 27.17
CA LYS A 23 -9.35 -4.69 28.21
C LYS A 23 -7.89 -4.66 27.77
N GLN A 24 -7.65 -4.54 26.48
CA GLN A 24 -6.32 -4.62 25.89
C GLN A 24 -6.18 -3.60 24.77
N ARG A 25 -4.98 -3.04 24.65
CA ARG A 25 -4.64 -2.09 23.57
C ARG A 25 -3.65 -2.75 22.62
N TYR A 26 -3.72 -2.37 21.37
CA TYR A 26 -2.93 -2.97 20.30
C TYR A 26 -2.10 -1.91 19.58
N PRO A 27 -0.87 -2.25 19.18
CA PRO A 27 -0.09 -1.36 18.32
C PRO A 27 -0.75 -1.22 16.96
N VAL A 28 -0.64 -0.02 16.39
CA VAL A 28 -1.11 0.27 15.04
C VAL A 28 0.10 0.22 14.11
N ALA A 29 0.01 -0.60 13.08
CA ALA A 29 1.02 -0.68 12.03
C ALA A 29 0.38 -0.28 10.70
N THR A 30 0.89 0.79 10.09
CA THR A 30 0.41 1.28 8.81
C THR A 30 1.42 0.97 7.72
N ILE A 31 0.95 0.35 6.66
CA ILE A 31 1.74 0.02 5.49
C ILE A 31 1.18 0.82 4.31
N VAL A 32 2.07 1.51 3.59
CA VAL A 32 1.70 2.25 2.38
C VAL A 32 2.07 1.41 1.17
N LEU A 33 1.09 1.06 0.35
CA LEU A 33 1.29 0.35 -0.89
C LEU A 33 1.34 1.36 -2.03
N TYR A 34 2.49 1.46 -2.67
CA TYR A 34 2.69 2.37 -3.79
C TYR A 34 2.64 1.59 -5.10
N PHE A 35 1.71 1.98 -5.98
CA PHE A 35 1.45 1.29 -7.25
C PHE A 35 2.03 2.01 -8.47
N GLY A 36 2.83 3.04 -8.28
CA GLY A 36 3.52 3.69 -9.40
C GLY A 36 4.43 2.72 -10.14
N THR A 37 4.49 2.84 -11.47
CA THR A 37 5.27 1.92 -12.32
C THR A 37 6.41 2.59 -13.06
N LYS A 38 6.42 3.93 -13.13
CA LYS A 38 7.45 4.69 -13.83
C LYS A 38 8.67 4.94 -12.94
N GLU A 39 8.44 5.25 -11.69
CA GLU A 39 9.49 5.53 -10.71
C GLU A 39 9.05 5.04 -9.33
N LYS A 40 10.02 4.77 -8.47
CA LYS A 40 9.77 4.42 -7.08
C LYS A 40 9.25 5.61 -6.30
N TRP A 41 8.68 5.35 -5.14
CA TRP A 41 8.30 6.40 -4.19
C TRP A 41 9.48 7.34 -3.93
N SER A 42 9.32 8.63 -4.23
CA SER A 42 10.40 9.62 -4.15
C SER A 42 10.18 10.68 -3.08
N THR A 43 8.97 10.80 -2.54
CA THR A 43 8.69 11.77 -1.48
C THR A 43 9.20 11.28 -0.12
N PRO A 44 9.37 12.18 0.87
CA PRO A 44 9.89 11.78 2.18
C PRO A 44 9.09 10.66 2.84
N LYS A 45 9.81 9.76 3.54
CA LYS A 45 9.24 8.62 4.28
C LYS A 45 9.23 8.84 5.78
N ASN A 46 9.64 10.01 6.24
CA ASN A 46 9.66 10.35 7.66
C ASN A 46 9.30 11.83 7.85
N LEU A 47 8.98 12.21 9.10
CA LEU A 47 8.57 13.58 9.41
C LEU A 47 9.70 14.57 9.21
N PHE A 48 10.92 14.22 9.58
CA PHE A 48 12.07 15.13 9.42
C PHE A 48 12.30 15.51 7.96
N GLY A 49 11.98 14.61 7.02
CA GLY A 49 12.04 14.89 5.59
C GLY A 49 10.95 15.84 5.10
N CYS A 50 9.86 16.01 5.86
CA CYS A 50 8.75 16.90 5.51
C CYS A 50 8.94 18.32 5.99
N PHE A 51 9.84 18.54 6.96
CA PHE A 51 10.03 19.83 7.62
C PHE A 51 11.50 20.22 7.65
N ASN A 52 11.75 21.51 7.75
CA ASN A 52 13.06 22.01 8.10
C ASN A 52 13.14 22.12 9.62
N VAL A 53 13.59 21.05 10.28
CA VAL A 53 13.68 21.01 11.75
C VAL A 53 14.99 21.65 12.19
N PRO A 54 14.95 22.72 13.00
CA PRO A 54 16.18 23.31 13.57
C PRO A 54 16.95 22.28 14.40
N GLU A 55 18.28 22.32 14.33
CA GLU A 55 19.13 21.34 15.02
C GLU A 55 18.86 21.29 16.53
N GLU A 56 18.58 22.45 17.15
CA GLU A 56 18.31 22.56 18.59
C GLU A 56 16.99 21.84 18.97
N LEU A 57 16.05 21.71 18.03
CA LEU A 57 14.75 21.07 18.29
C LEU A 57 14.73 19.59 17.97
N LYS A 58 15.69 19.09 17.19
CA LYS A 58 15.70 17.67 16.78
C LYS A 58 15.62 16.69 17.94
N PRO A 59 16.30 16.91 19.08
CA PRO A 59 16.19 15.99 20.21
C PRO A 59 14.78 15.93 20.84
N PHE A 60 13.96 16.95 20.60
CA PHE A 60 12.63 17.07 21.21
C PHE A 60 11.49 16.73 20.24
N VAL A 61 11.78 16.58 18.96
CA VAL A 61 10.78 16.24 17.94
C VAL A 61 10.92 14.76 17.61
N ASN A 62 9.83 14.03 17.76
CA ASN A 62 9.79 12.62 17.38
C ASN A 62 9.73 12.50 15.86
N ASP A 63 10.71 11.82 15.28
CA ASP A 63 10.64 11.46 13.87
C ASP A 63 9.68 10.28 13.72
N TYR A 64 8.79 10.39 12.75
CA TYR A 64 7.80 9.35 12.47
C TYR A 64 8.04 8.77 11.09
N LYS A 65 8.39 7.50 11.06
CA LYS A 65 8.73 6.77 9.84
C LYS A 65 7.51 6.04 9.29
N ILE A 66 7.28 6.14 7.98
CA ILE A 66 6.27 5.33 7.29
C ILE A 66 6.94 4.17 6.55
N ASN A 67 6.19 3.10 6.38
CA ASN A 67 6.65 1.91 5.66
C ASN A 67 6.01 1.91 4.27
N VAL A 68 6.83 2.15 3.25
CA VAL A 68 6.37 2.21 1.86
C VAL A 68 6.88 1.00 1.11
N PHE A 69 5.97 0.29 0.45
CA PHE A 69 6.29 -0.83 -0.41
C PHE A 69 6.00 -0.47 -1.86
N ASN A 70 7.04 -0.47 -2.69
CA ASN A 70 6.94 -0.22 -4.11
C ASN A 70 6.52 -1.52 -4.81
N ILE A 71 5.24 -1.70 -5.04
CA ILE A 71 4.66 -2.99 -5.47
C ILE A 71 5.23 -3.42 -6.82
N ALA A 72 5.37 -2.49 -7.77
CA ALA A 72 5.90 -2.80 -9.10
C ALA A 72 7.38 -3.23 -9.09
N TRP A 73 8.12 -3.00 -7.99
CA TRP A 73 9.53 -3.36 -7.83
C TRP A 73 9.76 -4.54 -6.89
N LEU A 74 8.71 -5.21 -6.43
CA LEU A 74 8.88 -6.42 -5.62
C LEU A 74 9.57 -7.51 -6.45
N SER A 75 10.46 -8.26 -5.80
CA SER A 75 11.12 -9.40 -6.44
C SER A 75 10.13 -10.54 -6.66
N ASN A 76 10.42 -11.39 -7.64
CA ASN A 76 9.62 -12.60 -7.89
C ASN A 76 9.55 -13.49 -6.64
N LYS A 77 10.64 -13.59 -5.90
CA LYS A 77 10.68 -14.36 -4.65
C LYS A 77 9.69 -13.80 -3.62
N THR A 78 9.64 -12.48 -3.47
CA THR A 78 8.69 -11.83 -2.54
C THR A 78 7.26 -12.02 -3.00
N ILE A 79 6.98 -11.83 -4.29
CA ILE A 79 5.64 -12.01 -4.86
C ILE A 79 5.16 -13.44 -4.67
N ASP A 80 6.04 -14.42 -4.88
CA ASP A 80 5.69 -15.83 -4.74
C ASP A 80 5.39 -16.24 -3.29
N MET A 81 5.79 -15.44 -2.31
CA MET A 81 5.45 -15.66 -0.91
C MET A 81 4.01 -15.28 -0.55
N PHE A 82 3.34 -14.49 -1.38
CA PHE A 82 1.96 -14.10 -1.13
C PHE A 82 1.03 -15.30 -1.32
N GLN A 83 0.11 -15.50 -0.38
CA GLN A 83 -0.86 -16.60 -0.39
C GLN A 83 -2.26 -16.15 -0.79
N SER A 84 -2.44 -14.87 -1.10
CA SER A 84 -3.73 -14.28 -1.47
C SER A 84 -3.73 -13.87 -2.95
N ASP A 85 -4.89 -13.44 -3.41
CA ASP A 85 -5.06 -12.90 -4.77
C ASP A 85 -4.20 -11.65 -5.01
N PHE A 86 -3.68 -11.03 -3.96
CA PHE A 86 -2.73 -9.92 -4.06
C PHE A 86 -1.48 -10.29 -4.86
N LYS A 87 -1.09 -11.56 -4.88
CA LYS A 87 0.01 -12.07 -5.71
C LYS A 87 -0.22 -11.72 -7.19
N ILE A 88 -1.44 -11.84 -7.67
CA ILE A 88 -1.81 -11.52 -9.06
C ILE A 88 -1.73 -10.02 -9.31
N VAL A 89 -2.19 -9.21 -8.34
CA VAL A 89 -2.08 -7.75 -8.42
C VAL A 89 -0.62 -7.32 -8.50
N ALA A 90 0.23 -7.87 -7.64
CA ALA A 90 1.66 -7.55 -7.62
C ALA A 90 2.35 -7.94 -8.94
N LYS A 91 2.04 -9.11 -9.49
CA LYS A 91 2.54 -9.54 -10.80
C LYS A 91 2.11 -8.61 -11.93
N TYR A 92 0.87 -8.14 -11.89
CA TYR A 92 0.34 -7.21 -12.88
C TYR A 92 1.15 -5.90 -12.89
N PHE A 93 1.36 -5.28 -11.73
CA PHE A 93 2.11 -4.03 -11.65
C PHE A 93 3.58 -4.22 -11.98
N GLN A 94 4.18 -5.34 -11.60
CA GLN A 94 5.54 -5.69 -12.01
C GLN A 94 5.64 -5.77 -13.54
N SER A 95 4.67 -6.40 -14.19
CA SER A 95 4.64 -6.56 -15.65
C SER A 95 4.53 -5.21 -16.36
N ILE A 96 3.74 -4.30 -15.84
CA ILE A 96 3.64 -2.93 -16.39
C ILE A 96 5.00 -2.24 -16.30
N ARG A 97 5.67 -2.33 -15.15
CA ARG A 97 6.98 -1.69 -14.95
C ARG A 97 8.02 -2.16 -15.97
N ILE A 98 8.07 -3.44 -16.25
CA ILE A 98 9.03 -4.00 -17.21
C ILE A 98 8.52 -3.96 -18.66
N LYS A 99 7.41 -3.24 -18.92
CA LYS A 99 6.80 -3.02 -20.23
C LYS A 99 6.43 -4.31 -20.97
N LYS A 100 6.05 -5.33 -20.21
CA LYS A 100 5.52 -6.56 -20.77
C LYS A 100 4.00 -6.53 -20.70
N ASN A 101 3.35 -7.03 -21.75
CA ASN A 101 1.90 -7.21 -21.73
C ASN A 101 1.56 -8.33 -20.75
N TYR A 102 0.74 -7.98 -19.76
CA TYR A 102 0.26 -8.97 -18.82
C TYR A 102 -0.82 -9.82 -19.49
N LYS A 103 -0.59 -11.12 -19.55
CA LYS A 103 -1.52 -12.09 -20.17
C LYS A 103 -2.41 -12.80 -19.16
N GLY A 104 -2.34 -12.41 -17.91
CA GLY A 104 -3.08 -13.06 -16.85
C GLY A 104 -2.26 -14.17 -16.17
N SER A 105 -2.84 -14.72 -15.13
CA SER A 105 -2.27 -15.83 -14.37
C SER A 105 -3.12 -17.08 -14.57
N THR A 106 -2.49 -18.24 -14.57
CA THR A 106 -3.20 -19.52 -14.55
C THR A 106 -3.70 -19.90 -13.16
N GLU A 107 -3.33 -19.11 -12.15
CA GLU A 107 -3.76 -19.34 -10.78
C GLU A 107 -5.25 -19.01 -10.61
N GLU A 108 -5.93 -19.79 -9.80
CA GLU A 108 -7.32 -19.54 -9.47
C GLU A 108 -7.48 -18.27 -8.65
N ILE A 109 -8.40 -17.42 -9.05
CA ILE A 109 -8.73 -16.19 -8.33
C ILE A 109 -10.02 -16.43 -7.54
N LYS A 110 -9.93 -16.33 -6.21
CA LYS A 110 -11.06 -16.60 -5.32
C LYS A 110 -12.08 -15.46 -5.25
N HIS A 111 -11.66 -14.23 -5.49
CA HIS A 111 -12.50 -13.03 -5.41
C HIS A 111 -12.37 -12.23 -6.70
N VAL A 112 -12.79 -12.82 -7.81
CA VAL A 112 -12.62 -12.28 -9.17
C VAL A 112 -13.24 -10.90 -9.32
N ASP A 113 -14.49 -10.75 -8.87
CA ASP A 113 -15.22 -9.48 -9.00
C ASP A 113 -14.55 -8.34 -8.23
N ALA A 114 -14.18 -8.59 -6.99
CA ALA A 114 -13.49 -7.60 -6.15
C ALA A 114 -12.12 -7.23 -6.73
N LEU A 115 -11.36 -8.23 -7.21
CA LEU A 115 -10.05 -8.02 -7.80
C LEU A 115 -10.13 -7.20 -9.09
N LEU A 116 -11.07 -7.54 -9.98
CA LEU A 116 -11.24 -6.83 -11.24
C LEU A 116 -11.66 -5.37 -11.02
N LYS A 117 -12.55 -5.12 -10.08
CA LYS A 117 -12.94 -3.75 -9.70
C LYS A 117 -11.77 -2.96 -9.13
N MET A 118 -10.97 -3.59 -8.27
CA MET A 118 -9.79 -2.95 -7.70
C MET A 118 -8.78 -2.60 -8.80
N LEU A 119 -8.51 -3.52 -9.73
CA LEU A 119 -7.60 -3.26 -10.85
C LEU A 119 -8.11 -2.13 -11.74
N SER A 120 -9.40 -2.08 -12.04
CA SER A 120 -10.00 -0.99 -12.80
C SER A 120 -9.83 0.34 -12.09
N ALA A 121 -10.08 0.40 -10.78
CA ALA A 121 -9.95 1.61 -10.00
C ALA A 121 -8.50 2.11 -9.93
N LEU A 122 -7.54 1.20 -9.78
CA LEU A 122 -6.12 1.54 -9.64
C LEU A 122 -5.47 1.93 -10.96
N THR A 123 -5.90 1.33 -12.07
CA THR A 123 -5.28 1.53 -13.38
C THR A 123 -6.03 2.49 -14.28
N GLY A 124 -7.30 2.77 -13.99
CA GLY A 124 -8.20 3.51 -14.87
C GLY A 124 -8.61 2.72 -16.13
N ASP A 125 -8.31 1.43 -16.17
CA ASP A 125 -8.61 0.56 -17.29
C ASP A 125 -9.89 -0.25 -17.02
N ASN A 126 -10.96 0.09 -17.72
CA ASN A 126 -12.27 -0.53 -17.55
C ASN A 126 -12.39 -1.92 -18.18
N SER A 127 -11.38 -2.37 -18.93
CA SER A 127 -11.42 -3.69 -19.57
C SER A 127 -11.57 -4.83 -18.56
N PHE A 128 -11.08 -4.63 -17.33
CA PHE A 128 -11.23 -5.62 -16.25
C PHE A 128 -12.69 -5.83 -15.86
N GLU A 129 -13.49 -4.74 -15.81
CA GLU A 129 -14.92 -4.83 -15.53
C GLU A 129 -15.69 -5.45 -16.70
N GLU A 130 -15.30 -5.14 -17.94
CA GLU A 130 -15.89 -5.72 -19.13
C GLU A 130 -15.73 -7.24 -19.15
N VAL A 131 -14.56 -7.74 -18.78
CA VAL A 131 -14.31 -9.19 -18.67
C VAL A 131 -15.25 -9.83 -17.65
N TYR A 132 -15.47 -9.19 -16.51
CA TYR A 132 -16.37 -9.68 -15.49
C TYR A 132 -17.82 -9.70 -15.98
N ASN A 133 -18.28 -8.61 -16.59
CA ASN A 133 -19.66 -8.47 -17.08
C ASN A 133 -19.95 -9.36 -18.29
N GLY A 134 -18.93 -9.78 -19.02
CA GLY A 134 -19.05 -10.69 -20.15
C GLY A 134 -19.20 -12.16 -19.78
N ARG A 135 -19.17 -12.48 -18.51
CA ARG A 135 -19.39 -13.84 -18.01
C ARG A 135 -20.86 -14.09 -17.76
#